data_dd7ae8ca5c2438a410eb1c11306809bb
#
_entry.id   dd7ae8ca5c2438a410eb1c11306809bb
#
_cell.length_a   1.000
_cell.length_b   1.000
_cell.length_c   1.000
_cell.angle_alpha   90.00
_cell.angle_beta   90.00
_cell.angle_gamma   90.00
#
_symmetry.space_group_name_H-M   'P 1'
#
loop_
_entity.id
_entity.type
_entity.pdbx_description
1 polymer ?
#
loop_
_entity_poly.entity_id
_entity_poly.type
_entity_poly.pdbx_seq_one_letter_code
_entity_poly.pdbx_strand_id
1 'polypeptide(L)'
;ADAATMEALKKDGRLLAYREAKVDGLAPGSYDTDHTYFGSKLITTGIAVNTAAKSRPASWADLAKPEYKGQIAMPSPLYSGAAAIMLGTMTTRSDLGWKFFEQLKASDAVAVRGNGAVLNAVANGEKSYGVLVDFMAFNAKAKGSPIDFVFPAEGLPAVTEPVAILKTAQNPAAARAFVDFILSDDGQKLASSMGYIPARASAGMPSWYPAGAKIHLMPTNIAQVVQSNAANLKRFAELFGN
;
A
#
# COMPACT_ATOMS: atom_id res chain seq x y z
N ALA A 1 6.79 -4.01 6.72
CA ALA A 1 7.24 -5.05 5.78
C ALA A 1 6.12 -5.30 4.76
N ASP A 2 6.45 -5.90 3.65
CA ASP A 2 5.53 -6.25 2.56
C ASP A 2 5.69 -7.74 2.20
N ALA A 3 4.77 -8.28 1.40
CA ALA A 3 4.79 -9.69 1.02
C ALA A 3 6.05 -10.07 0.23
N ALA A 4 6.65 -9.16 -0.54
CA ALA A 4 7.88 -9.44 -1.27
C ALA A 4 9.07 -9.66 -0.33
N THR A 5 9.15 -8.85 0.73
CA THR A 5 10.14 -9.04 1.82
C THR A 5 9.94 -10.39 2.51
N MET A 6 8.68 -10.79 2.77
CA MET A 6 8.39 -12.08 3.41
C MET A 6 8.77 -13.25 2.51
N GLU A 7 8.47 -13.18 1.21
CA GLU A 7 8.89 -14.20 0.25
C GLU A 7 10.42 -14.36 0.18
N ALA A 8 11.17 -13.26 0.21
CA ALA A 8 12.63 -13.32 0.26
C ALA A 8 13.12 -14.01 1.55
N LEU A 9 12.59 -13.63 2.71
CA LEU A 9 12.93 -14.26 3.99
C LEU A 9 12.52 -15.74 4.05
N LYS A 10 11.38 -16.11 3.46
CA LYS A 10 10.93 -17.49 3.32
C LYS A 10 11.91 -18.30 2.47
N LYS A 11 12.27 -17.77 1.29
CA LYS A 11 13.24 -18.40 0.38
C LYS A 11 14.61 -18.64 1.06
N ASP A 12 15.05 -17.69 1.87
CA ASP A 12 16.28 -17.81 2.67
C ASP A 12 16.12 -18.73 3.89
N GLY A 13 14.95 -19.37 4.08
CA GLY A 13 14.68 -20.28 5.17
C GLY A 13 14.65 -19.61 6.55
N ARG A 14 14.42 -18.31 6.65
CA ARG A 14 14.50 -17.52 7.89
C ARG A 14 13.20 -17.44 8.68
N LEU A 15 12.06 -17.86 8.08
CA LEU A 15 10.75 -17.82 8.71
C LEU A 15 10.38 -19.15 9.35
N LEU A 16 9.74 -19.09 10.53
CA LEU A 16 9.16 -20.23 11.24
C LEU A 16 7.73 -20.46 10.73
N ALA A 17 7.41 -21.67 10.28
CA ALA A 17 6.04 -22.03 9.95
C ALA A 17 5.18 -22.14 11.22
N TYR A 18 4.00 -21.52 11.20
CA TYR A 18 3.03 -21.61 12.30
C TYR A 18 1.70 -22.15 11.74
N ARG A 19 1.61 -23.47 11.62
CA ARG A 19 0.48 -24.18 10.98
C ARG A 19 -0.80 -24.13 11.81
N GLU A 20 -0.69 -23.93 13.12
CA GLU A 20 -1.81 -23.82 14.05
C GLU A 20 -2.48 -22.43 14.05
N ALA A 21 -1.92 -21.45 13.34
CA ALA A 21 -2.52 -20.13 13.22
C ALA A 21 -3.94 -20.21 12.65
N LYS A 22 -4.88 -19.50 13.29
CA LYS A 22 -6.30 -19.48 12.89
C LYS A 22 -6.52 -18.58 11.67
N VAL A 23 -6.42 -19.14 10.49
CA VAL A 23 -6.56 -18.44 9.21
C VAL A 23 -7.99 -18.48 8.66
N ASP A 24 -8.90 -19.25 9.26
CA ASP A 24 -10.31 -19.32 8.86
C ASP A 24 -10.95 -17.94 8.87
N GLY A 25 -11.61 -17.57 7.78
CA GLY A 25 -12.26 -16.27 7.61
C GLY A 25 -11.32 -15.11 7.24
N LEU A 26 -10.01 -15.35 7.05
CA LEU A 26 -9.13 -14.40 6.39
C LEU A 26 -9.40 -14.37 4.87
N ALA A 27 -9.18 -13.22 4.26
CA ALA A 27 -9.35 -13.08 2.81
C ALA A 27 -8.43 -14.06 2.03
N PRO A 28 -8.90 -14.67 0.94
CA PRO A 28 -8.07 -15.55 0.12
C PRO A 28 -6.79 -14.83 -0.33
N GLY A 29 -5.65 -15.53 -0.22
CA GLY A 29 -4.33 -14.97 -0.59
C GLY A 29 -3.74 -13.99 0.42
N SER A 30 -4.38 -13.77 1.57
CA SER A 30 -3.83 -12.92 2.62
C SER A 30 -2.77 -13.59 3.49
N TYR A 31 -2.52 -14.88 3.32
CA TYR A 31 -1.48 -15.62 4.04
C TYR A 31 -0.78 -16.62 3.11
N ASP A 32 0.45 -16.96 3.48
CA ASP A 32 1.26 -17.96 2.78
C ASP A 32 0.72 -19.39 2.99
N THR A 33 0.70 -20.20 1.95
CA THR A 33 0.22 -21.58 1.99
C THR A 33 1.02 -22.49 2.92
N ASP A 34 2.30 -22.16 3.17
CA ASP A 34 3.15 -22.86 4.13
C ASP A 34 3.03 -22.32 5.56
N HIS A 35 2.15 -21.32 5.77
CA HIS A 35 1.92 -20.65 7.06
C HIS A 35 3.19 -20.01 7.64
N THR A 36 4.05 -19.44 6.81
CA THR A 36 5.26 -18.77 7.24
C THR A 36 5.07 -17.26 7.49
N TYR A 37 4.05 -16.66 6.87
CA TYR A 37 3.62 -15.29 7.16
C TYR A 37 2.12 -15.09 6.89
N PHE A 38 1.54 -14.08 7.52
CA PHE A 38 0.10 -13.79 7.50
C PHE A 38 -0.13 -12.31 7.28
N GLY A 39 -0.98 -11.92 6.34
CA GLY A 39 -1.41 -10.53 6.16
C GLY A 39 -2.26 -10.09 7.35
N SER A 40 -1.84 -9.05 8.00
CA SER A 40 -2.52 -8.53 9.20
C SER A 40 -3.66 -7.57 8.85
N LYS A 41 -3.52 -6.85 7.75
CA LYS A 41 -4.46 -5.84 7.26
C LYS A 41 -4.15 -5.49 5.81
N LEU A 42 -5.06 -4.82 5.14
CA LEU A 42 -4.86 -4.32 3.78
C LEU A 42 -4.69 -2.79 3.82
N ILE A 43 -3.73 -2.31 3.07
CA ILE A 43 -3.51 -0.89 2.79
C ILE A 43 -3.58 -0.70 1.29
N THR A 44 -4.37 0.25 0.82
CA THR A 44 -4.43 0.59 -0.61
C THR A 44 -3.71 1.91 -0.89
N THR A 45 -3.21 2.05 -2.10
CA THR A 45 -2.61 3.30 -2.57
C THR A 45 -3.55 3.95 -3.60
N GLY A 46 -3.83 5.22 -3.42
CA GLY A 46 -4.68 6.01 -4.31
C GLY A 46 -4.16 7.43 -4.45
N ILE A 47 -5.05 8.35 -4.79
CA ILE A 47 -4.68 9.75 -5.03
C ILE A 47 -5.24 10.63 -3.90
N ALA A 48 -4.36 11.23 -3.13
CA ALA A 48 -4.71 12.30 -2.21
C ALA A 48 -4.85 13.62 -2.97
N VAL A 49 -5.83 14.43 -2.60
CA VAL A 49 -6.15 15.71 -3.24
C VAL A 49 -6.30 16.78 -2.17
N ASN A 50 -5.57 17.89 -2.28
CA ASN A 50 -5.84 19.05 -1.42
C ASN A 50 -7.22 19.62 -1.76
N THR A 51 -8.04 19.94 -0.76
CA THR A 51 -9.42 20.42 -0.98
C THR A 51 -9.52 21.76 -1.73
N ALA A 52 -8.42 22.54 -1.77
CA ALA A 52 -8.32 23.76 -2.56
C ALA A 52 -7.89 23.54 -4.02
N ALA A 53 -7.62 22.28 -4.43
CA ALA A 53 -7.22 21.96 -5.80
C ALA A 53 -8.34 22.31 -6.80
N LYS A 54 -7.95 22.88 -7.95
CA LYS A 54 -8.90 23.36 -8.97
C LYS A 54 -9.57 22.23 -9.76
N SER A 55 -8.91 21.09 -9.87
CA SER A 55 -9.40 19.91 -10.59
C SER A 55 -9.27 18.67 -9.73
N ARG A 56 -10.02 17.62 -10.06
CA ARG A 56 -10.00 16.35 -9.33
C ARG A 56 -9.78 15.21 -10.32
N PRO A 57 -8.67 14.46 -10.20
CA PRO A 57 -8.43 13.31 -11.06
C PRO A 57 -9.44 12.20 -10.74
N ALA A 58 -9.87 11.45 -11.76
CA ALA A 58 -10.72 10.28 -11.61
C ALA A 58 -9.97 8.96 -11.87
N SER A 59 -8.77 9.06 -12.44
CA SER A 59 -7.95 7.92 -12.86
C SER A 59 -6.46 8.19 -12.59
N TRP A 60 -5.65 7.13 -12.58
CA TRP A 60 -4.19 7.28 -12.56
C TRP A 60 -3.68 8.03 -13.79
N ALA A 61 -4.24 7.70 -14.97
CA ALA A 61 -3.86 8.32 -16.22
C ALA A 61 -4.10 9.84 -16.23
N ASP A 62 -5.08 10.34 -15.46
CA ASP A 62 -5.34 11.77 -15.36
C ASP A 62 -4.13 12.55 -14.84
N LEU A 63 -3.36 11.97 -13.91
CA LEU A 63 -2.18 12.64 -13.33
C LEU A 63 -1.11 13.00 -14.37
N ALA A 64 -1.14 12.39 -15.55
CA ALA A 64 -0.24 12.72 -16.65
C ALA A 64 -0.74 13.90 -17.53
N LYS A 65 -1.94 14.42 -17.28
CA LYS A 65 -2.49 15.54 -18.05
C LYS A 65 -1.82 16.88 -17.69
N PRO A 66 -1.77 17.84 -18.61
CA PRO A 66 -1.09 19.13 -18.43
C PRO A 66 -1.55 19.93 -17.21
N GLU A 67 -2.82 19.84 -16.84
CA GLU A 67 -3.39 20.57 -15.70
C GLU A 67 -2.84 20.13 -14.33
N TYR A 68 -2.22 18.95 -14.26
CA TYR A 68 -1.60 18.40 -13.04
C TYR A 68 -0.08 18.65 -12.96
N LYS A 69 0.50 19.26 -14.01
CA LYS A 69 1.96 19.47 -14.10
C LYS A 69 2.50 20.25 -12.92
N GLY A 70 3.60 19.76 -12.33
CA GLY A 70 4.28 20.38 -11.19
C GLY A 70 3.56 20.22 -9.84
N GLN A 71 2.35 19.63 -9.83
CA GLN A 71 1.46 19.59 -8.67
C GLN A 71 1.43 18.25 -7.93
N ILE A 72 2.28 17.29 -8.32
CA ILE A 72 2.20 15.90 -7.85
C ILE A 72 3.40 15.55 -6.97
N ALA A 73 3.15 14.95 -5.81
CA ALA A 73 4.14 14.24 -5.00
C ALA A 73 3.82 12.75 -4.95
N MET A 74 4.84 11.89 -4.93
CA MET A 74 4.67 10.45 -4.71
C MET A 74 5.77 9.90 -3.79
N PRO A 75 5.52 8.81 -3.05
CA PRO A 75 6.52 8.19 -2.21
C PRO A 75 7.53 7.44 -3.07
N SER A 76 8.83 7.59 -2.77
CA SER A 76 9.87 6.80 -3.43
C SER A 76 9.81 5.33 -3.01
N PRO A 77 9.79 4.39 -3.96
CA PRO A 77 9.81 2.96 -3.67
C PRO A 77 11.13 2.49 -3.05
N LEU A 78 12.17 3.31 -3.06
CA LEU A 78 13.44 3.02 -2.38
C LEU A 78 13.30 3.08 -0.83
N TYR A 79 12.28 3.76 -0.32
CA TYR A 79 12.06 4.00 1.11
C TYR A 79 10.68 3.53 1.61
N SER A 80 9.76 3.16 0.71
CA SER A 80 8.40 2.76 1.04
C SER A 80 8.05 1.40 0.41
N GLY A 81 7.81 0.39 1.23
CA GLY A 81 7.37 -0.93 0.76
C GLY A 81 6.05 -0.87 -0.01
N ALA A 82 5.09 -0.04 0.43
CA ALA A 82 3.83 0.15 -0.30
C ALA A 82 4.07 0.75 -1.70
N ALA A 83 5.00 1.71 -1.81
CA ALA A 83 5.38 2.28 -3.11
C ALA A 83 6.13 1.27 -3.99
N ALA A 84 6.94 0.38 -3.42
CA ALA A 84 7.60 -0.69 -4.17
C ALA A 84 6.59 -1.70 -4.74
N ILE A 85 5.60 -2.11 -3.95
CA ILE A 85 4.51 -2.98 -4.42
C ILE A 85 3.66 -2.26 -5.47
N MET A 86 3.32 -0.99 -5.27
CA MET A 86 2.62 -0.18 -6.26
C MET A 86 3.40 -0.13 -7.59
N LEU A 87 4.69 0.20 -7.54
CA LEU A 87 5.56 0.22 -8.72
C LEU A 87 5.55 -1.12 -9.45
N GLY A 88 5.79 -2.22 -8.70
CA GLY A 88 5.78 -3.57 -9.26
C GLY A 88 4.43 -3.97 -9.87
N THR A 89 3.32 -3.58 -9.24
CA THR A 89 1.97 -3.86 -9.74
C THR A 89 1.67 -3.05 -11.00
N MET A 90 1.92 -1.74 -10.97
CA MET A 90 1.56 -0.85 -12.08
C MET A 90 2.42 -1.07 -13.33
N THR A 91 3.72 -1.37 -13.15
CA THR A 91 4.62 -1.59 -14.29
C THR A 91 4.32 -2.85 -15.10
N THR A 92 3.56 -3.80 -14.56
CA THR A 92 3.11 -4.99 -15.29
C THR A 92 1.83 -4.79 -16.07
N ARG A 93 1.15 -3.66 -15.92
CA ARG A 93 -0.12 -3.38 -16.57
C ARG A 93 0.09 -2.76 -17.95
N SER A 94 -0.70 -3.20 -18.93
CA SER A 94 -0.66 -2.67 -20.31
C SER A 94 -1.21 -1.25 -20.42
N ASP A 95 -2.14 -0.85 -19.54
CA ASP A 95 -2.79 0.46 -19.52
C ASP A 95 -1.97 1.55 -18.82
N LEU A 96 -1.03 1.17 -17.96
CA LEU A 96 -0.15 2.08 -17.20
C LEU A 96 1.33 1.86 -17.56
N GLY A 97 1.92 0.79 -17.09
CA GLY A 97 3.29 0.41 -17.37
C GLY A 97 4.33 1.45 -16.91
N TRP A 98 5.53 1.33 -17.39
CA TRP A 98 6.59 2.34 -17.19
C TRP A 98 6.26 3.69 -17.84
N LYS A 99 5.47 3.68 -18.91
CA LYS A 99 5.03 4.90 -19.58
C LYS A 99 4.34 5.86 -18.62
N PHE A 100 3.53 5.36 -17.69
CA PHE A 100 2.88 6.19 -16.67
C PHE A 100 3.92 6.95 -15.81
N PHE A 101 4.94 6.26 -15.30
CA PHE A 101 6.00 6.89 -14.48
C PHE A 101 6.85 7.88 -15.28
N GLU A 102 7.14 7.58 -16.54
CA GLU A 102 7.83 8.50 -17.45
C GLU A 102 7.00 9.76 -17.71
N GLN A 103 5.69 9.63 -17.87
CA GLN A 103 4.77 10.76 -18.02
C GLN A 103 4.70 11.58 -16.72
N LEU A 104 4.65 10.95 -15.54
CA LEU A 104 4.71 11.66 -14.27
C LEU A 104 6.01 12.48 -14.15
N LYS A 105 7.14 11.91 -14.52
CA LYS A 105 8.42 12.63 -14.54
C LYS A 105 8.41 13.80 -15.51
N ALA A 106 7.89 13.62 -16.72
CA ALA A 106 7.75 14.69 -17.71
C ALA A 106 6.77 15.79 -17.24
N SER A 107 5.84 15.45 -16.35
CA SER A 107 4.91 16.38 -15.70
C SER A 107 5.47 16.97 -14.39
N ASP A 108 6.77 16.94 -14.17
CA ASP A 108 7.45 17.49 -13.00
C ASP A 108 6.93 16.93 -11.66
N ALA A 109 6.45 15.69 -11.64
CA ALA A 109 6.13 15.00 -10.41
C ALA A 109 7.41 14.73 -9.59
N VAL A 110 7.31 14.89 -8.27
CA VAL A 110 8.45 14.70 -7.37
C VAL A 110 8.30 13.41 -6.56
N ALA A 111 9.38 12.64 -6.48
CA ALA A 111 9.49 11.52 -5.57
C ALA A 111 10.06 11.99 -4.23
N VAL A 112 9.36 11.71 -3.13
CA VAL A 112 9.78 12.09 -1.78
C VAL A 112 10.02 10.84 -0.93
N ARG A 113 10.67 10.97 0.23
CA ARG A 113 11.18 9.84 1.00
C ARG A 113 10.09 8.83 1.44
N GLY A 114 8.85 9.22 1.58
CA GLY A 114 7.79 8.29 1.98
C GLY A 114 6.42 8.94 2.07
N ASN A 115 5.41 8.14 2.44
CA ASN A 115 4.01 8.58 2.51
C ASN A 115 3.79 9.77 3.46
N GLY A 116 4.53 9.86 4.57
CA GLY A 116 4.43 11.00 5.49
C GLY A 116 4.81 12.32 4.84
N ALA A 117 5.87 12.33 4.02
CA ALA A 117 6.27 13.53 3.28
C ALA A 117 5.25 13.92 2.20
N VAL A 118 4.65 12.93 1.51
CA VAL A 118 3.55 13.17 0.56
C VAL A 118 2.34 13.77 1.28
N LEU A 119 1.93 13.18 2.42
CA LEU A 119 0.81 13.70 3.20
C LEU A 119 1.02 15.16 3.57
N ASN A 120 2.21 15.50 4.10
CA ASN A 120 2.54 16.86 4.49
C ASN A 120 2.49 17.82 3.29
N ALA A 121 3.10 17.45 2.15
CA ALA A 121 3.12 18.28 0.96
C ALA A 121 1.69 18.59 0.46
N VAL A 122 0.79 17.59 0.49
CA VAL A 122 -0.59 17.77 0.05
C VAL A 122 -1.41 18.55 1.10
N ALA A 123 -1.31 18.20 2.38
CA ALA A 123 -2.06 18.86 3.45
C ALA A 123 -1.69 20.34 3.59
N ASN A 124 -0.40 20.69 3.41
CA ASN A 124 0.08 22.08 3.49
C ASN A 124 -0.12 22.87 2.18
N GLY A 125 -0.61 22.22 1.11
CA GLY A 125 -0.84 22.88 -0.18
C GLY A 125 0.42 23.12 -1.02
N GLU A 126 1.58 22.56 -0.65
CA GLU A 126 2.80 22.59 -1.48
C GLU A 126 2.62 21.84 -2.79
N LYS A 127 1.84 20.76 -2.74
CA LYS A 127 1.36 19.99 -3.88
C LYS A 127 -0.14 19.81 -3.80
N SER A 128 -0.82 19.92 -4.93
CA SER A 128 -2.27 19.74 -4.97
C SER A 128 -2.66 18.26 -4.93
N TYR A 129 -1.77 17.38 -5.37
CA TYR A 129 -2.02 15.93 -5.52
C TYR A 129 -0.89 15.11 -4.95
N GLY A 130 -1.23 13.95 -4.41
CA GLY A 130 -0.24 13.01 -3.90
C GLY A 130 -0.64 11.56 -4.14
N VAL A 131 0.32 10.74 -4.54
CA VAL A 131 0.16 9.29 -4.46
C VAL A 131 0.34 8.90 -2.99
N LEU A 132 -0.71 8.38 -2.35
CA LEU A 132 -0.72 8.20 -0.90
C LEU A 132 -1.50 6.94 -0.50
N VAL A 133 -1.12 6.35 0.62
CA VAL A 133 -1.88 5.25 1.21
C VAL A 133 -3.17 5.77 1.87
N ASP A 134 -4.23 4.97 1.75
CA ASP A 134 -5.61 5.29 2.15
C ASP A 134 -5.76 5.76 3.59
N PHE A 135 -5.36 4.93 4.56
CA PHE A 135 -5.57 5.21 5.99
C PHE A 135 -4.92 6.54 6.43
N MET A 136 -3.80 6.94 5.83
CA MET A 136 -3.14 8.19 6.18
C MET A 136 -3.96 9.40 5.72
N ALA A 137 -4.50 9.35 4.49
CA ALA A 137 -5.36 10.40 3.96
C ALA A 137 -6.64 10.54 4.78
N PHE A 138 -7.32 9.43 5.08
CA PHE A 138 -8.57 9.44 5.83
C PHE A 138 -8.40 9.83 7.29
N ASN A 139 -7.32 9.37 7.94
CA ASN A 139 -7.00 9.79 9.31
C ASN A 139 -6.64 11.28 9.39
N ALA A 140 -5.93 11.83 8.40
CA ALA A 140 -5.63 13.25 8.33
C ALA A 140 -6.92 14.07 8.10
N LYS A 141 -7.77 13.62 7.17
CA LYS A 141 -9.08 14.24 6.92
C LYS A 141 -9.96 14.26 8.18
N ALA A 142 -10.03 13.15 8.91
CA ALA A 142 -10.78 13.05 10.16
C ALA A 142 -10.27 14.02 11.25
N LYS A 143 -8.98 14.40 11.19
CA LYS A 143 -8.35 15.39 12.07
C LYS A 143 -8.46 16.84 11.55
N GLY A 144 -9.21 17.06 10.47
CA GLY A 144 -9.43 18.40 9.91
C GLY A 144 -8.41 18.88 8.89
N SER A 145 -7.48 18.02 8.43
CA SER A 145 -6.58 18.38 7.34
C SER A 145 -7.35 18.60 6.03
N PRO A 146 -6.99 19.61 5.20
CA PRO A 146 -7.68 19.91 3.95
C PRO A 146 -7.31 18.93 2.84
N ILE A 147 -7.62 17.66 3.04
CA ILE A 147 -7.27 16.56 2.15
C ILE A 147 -8.48 15.67 1.87
N ASP A 148 -8.61 15.27 0.62
CA ASP A 148 -9.53 14.25 0.14
C ASP A 148 -8.77 13.07 -0.45
N PHE A 149 -9.47 11.96 -0.71
CA PHE A 149 -8.90 10.78 -1.33
C PHE A 149 -9.76 10.33 -2.50
N VAL A 150 -9.11 9.98 -3.60
CA VAL A 150 -9.74 9.46 -4.81
C VAL A 150 -9.34 7.99 -4.99
N PHE A 151 -10.32 7.16 -5.29
CA PHE A 151 -10.17 5.79 -5.73
C PHE A 151 -10.10 5.80 -7.27
N PRO A 152 -8.91 5.65 -7.90
CA PRO A 152 -8.77 5.72 -9.36
C PRO A 152 -9.55 4.61 -10.06
N ALA A 153 -10.09 4.93 -11.23
CA ALA A 153 -10.95 4.02 -12.00
C ALA A 153 -10.26 2.71 -12.40
N GLU A 154 -8.96 2.74 -12.66
CA GLU A 154 -8.16 1.54 -13.00
C GLU A 154 -7.95 0.61 -11.80
N GLY A 155 -8.33 1.02 -10.62
CA GLY A 155 -8.17 0.30 -9.35
C GLY A 155 -7.00 0.79 -8.51
N LEU A 156 -6.82 0.15 -7.37
CA LEU A 156 -5.85 0.50 -6.34
C LEU A 156 -4.82 -0.61 -6.18
N PRO A 157 -3.53 -0.31 -6.28
CA PRO A 157 -2.50 -1.19 -5.76
C PRO A 157 -2.71 -1.40 -4.26
N ALA A 158 -2.52 -2.62 -3.79
CA ALA A 158 -2.74 -2.97 -2.40
C ALA A 158 -1.56 -3.74 -1.82
N VAL A 159 -1.29 -3.54 -0.53
CA VAL A 159 -0.31 -4.28 0.22
C VAL A 159 -0.97 -4.89 1.46
N THR A 160 -0.75 -6.19 1.66
CA THR A 160 -1.06 -6.84 2.93
C THR A 160 0.13 -6.64 3.85
N GLU A 161 0.01 -5.91 4.94
CA GLU A 161 1.10 -5.78 5.90
C GLU A 161 1.28 -7.10 6.66
N PRO A 162 2.24 -7.95 6.26
CA PRO A 162 2.35 -9.28 6.84
C PRO A 162 3.05 -9.28 8.21
N VAL A 163 2.64 -10.21 9.06
CA VAL A 163 3.33 -10.62 10.27
C VAL A 163 3.93 -12.01 10.05
N ALA A 164 5.13 -12.24 10.58
CA ALA A 164 5.83 -13.51 10.51
C ALA A 164 6.64 -13.75 11.78
N ILE A 165 7.01 -15.00 12.06
CA ILE A 165 7.90 -15.39 13.15
C ILE A 165 9.26 -15.76 12.56
N LEU A 166 10.31 -15.11 13.00
CA LEU A 166 11.68 -15.49 12.61
C LEU A 166 12.10 -16.78 13.30
N LYS A 167 12.85 -17.64 12.60
CA LYS A 167 13.45 -18.86 13.23
C LYS A 167 14.39 -18.53 14.40
N THR A 168 14.92 -17.31 14.44
CA THR A 168 15.80 -16.83 15.52
C THR A 168 15.05 -16.24 16.71
N ALA A 169 13.70 -16.30 16.72
CA ALA A 169 12.90 -15.78 17.83
C ALA A 169 13.29 -16.46 19.16
N GLN A 170 13.66 -15.66 20.15
CA GLN A 170 14.07 -16.15 21.47
C GLN A 170 12.88 -16.65 22.29
N ASN A 171 11.67 -16.18 22.01
CA ASN A 171 10.43 -16.62 22.64
C ASN A 171 9.38 -16.94 21.59
N PRO A 172 9.42 -18.14 20.97
CA PRO A 172 8.45 -18.53 19.95
C PRO A 172 7.00 -18.59 20.47
N ALA A 173 6.80 -18.93 21.75
CA ALA A 173 5.46 -18.98 22.34
C ALA A 173 4.81 -17.59 22.39
N ALA A 174 5.53 -16.57 22.86
CA ALA A 174 5.05 -15.20 22.84
C ALA A 174 4.83 -14.66 21.41
N ALA A 175 5.73 -15.04 20.47
CA ALA A 175 5.57 -14.66 19.06
C ALA A 175 4.30 -15.25 18.44
N ARG A 176 3.98 -16.54 18.73
CA ARG A 176 2.72 -17.17 18.30
C ARG A 176 1.51 -16.48 18.93
N ALA A 177 1.51 -16.21 20.22
CA ALA A 177 0.44 -15.50 20.90
C ALA A 177 0.20 -14.10 20.29
N PHE A 178 1.26 -13.40 19.89
CA PHE A 178 1.15 -12.13 19.19
C PHE A 178 0.51 -12.28 17.79
N VAL A 179 0.93 -13.28 17.01
CA VAL A 179 0.31 -13.58 15.71
C VAL A 179 -1.17 -13.93 15.90
N ASP A 180 -1.51 -14.77 16.89
CA ASP A 180 -2.90 -15.14 17.19
C ASP A 180 -3.75 -13.91 17.54
N PHE A 181 -3.21 -12.99 18.34
CA PHE A 181 -3.90 -11.73 18.62
C PHE A 181 -4.12 -10.88 17.35
N ILE A 182 -3.08 -10.71 16.54
CA ILE A 182 -3.19 -9.94 15.28
C ILE A 182 -4.27 -10.51 14.36
N LEU A 183 -4.39 -11.85 14.28
CA LEU A 183 -5.36 -12.53 13.42
C LEU A 183 -6.73 -12.72 14.06
N SER A 184 -6.88 -12.45 15.36
CA SER A 184 -8.15 -12.58 16.10
C SER A 184 -9.16 -11.50 15.69
N ASP A 185 -10.43 -11.74 16.01
CA ASP A 185 -11.49 -10.74 15.81
C ASP A 185 -11.19 -9.42 16.53
N ASP A 186 -10.62 -9.46 17.74
CA ASP A 186 -10.27 -8.27 18.51
C ASP A 186 -9.10 -7.50 17.87
N GLY A 187 -8.05 -8.20 17.43
CA GLY A 187 -6.93 -7.59 16.71
C GLY A 187 -7.38 -6.98 15.38
N GLN A 188 -8.27 -7.63 14.67
CA GLN A 188 -8.81 -7.16 13.40
C GLN A 188 -9.79 -5.98 13.58
N LYS A 189 -10.61 -5.96 14.64
CA LYS A 189 -11.44 -4.80 15.03
C LYS A 189 -10.56 -3.61 15.42
N LEU A 190 -9.45 -3.85 16.13
CA LEU A 190 -8.48 -2.80 16.44
C LEU A 190 -7.87 -2.23 15.14
N ALA A 191 -7.48 -3.06 14.18
CA ALA A 191 -6.98 -2.61 12.89
C ALA A 191 -8.01 -1.71 12.16
N SER A 192 -9.27 -2.13 12.11
CA SER A 192 -10.36 -1.35 11.52
C SER A 192 -10.56 -0.01 12.25
N SER A 193 -10.53 0.02 13.58
CA SER A 193 -10.66 1.26 14.36
C SER A 193 -9.51 2.25 14.14
N MET A 194 -8.34 1.75 13.76
CA MET A 194 -7.17 2.57 13.39
C MET A 194 -7.22 3.08 11.93
N GLY A 195 -8.27 2.72 11.18
CA GLY A 195 -8.47 3.13 9.80
C GLY A 195 -7.91 2.18 8.75
N TYR A 196 -7.48 0.97 9.12
CA TYR A 196 -7.01 -0.04 8.17
C TYR A 196 -8.16 -0.95 7.70
N ILE A 197 -8.06 -1.45 6.47
CA ILE A 197 -8.96 -2.51 5.99
C ILE A 197 -8.54 -3.82 6.65
N PRO A 198 -9.40 -4.47 7.45
CA PRO A 198 -9.02 -5.70 8.15
C PRO A 198 -8.87 -6.87 7.16
N ALA A 199 -7.97 -7.80 7.47
CA ALA A 199 -7.82 -9.04 6.72
C ALA A 199 -9.02 -9.99 6.90
N ARG A 200 -9.80 -9.80 7.99
CA ARG A 200 -11.00 -10.56 8.34
C ARG A 200 -12.23 -9.67 8.15
N ALA A 201 -13.09 -10.00 7.18
CA ALA A 201 -14.26 -9.18 6.85
C ALA A 201 -15.27 -9.05 8.02
N SER A 202 -15.37 -10.06 8.90
CA SER A 202 -16.23 -10.05 10.10
C SER A 202 -15.89 -8.96 11.12
N ALA A 203 -14.67 -8.40 11.07
CA ALA A 203 -14.24 -7.34 11.97
C ALA A 203 -14.88 -5.97 11.66
N GLY A 204 -15.57 -5.84 10.52
CA GLY A 204 -16.14 -4.58 10.06
C GLY A 204 -15.09 -3.68 9.37
N MET A 205 -15.54 -2.88 8.42
CA MET A 205 -14.69 -1.95 7.68
C MET A 205 -14.43 -0.67 8.47
N PRO A 206 -13.32 0.05 8.22
CA PRO A 206 -13.09 1.36 8.82
C PRO A 206 -14.18 2.35 8.42
N SER A 207 -14.44 3.36 9.27
CA SER A 207 -15.55 4.32 9.10
C SER A 207 -15.51 5.11 7.78
N TRP A 208 -14.33 5.25 7.17
CA TRP A 208 -14.16 5.91 5.88
C TRP A 208 -14.46 5.01 4.67
N TYR A 209 -14.56 3.70 4.87
CA TYR A 209 -14.80 2.76 3.76
C TYR A 209 -16.17 3.03 3.12
N PRO A 210 -16.24 3.13 1.77
CA PRO A 210 -17.49 3.48 1.10
C PRO A 210 -18.61 2.49 1.40
N ALA A 211 -19.72 2.96 1.93
CA ALA A 211 -20.89 2.14 2.21
C ALA A 211 -21.47 1.56 0.91
N GLY A 212 -21.61 0.24 0.84
CA GLY A 212 -22.18 -0.46 -0.32
C GLY A 212 -21.31 -0.50 -1.57
N ALA A 213 -20.12 0.12 -1.55
CA ALA A 213 -19.18 0.06 -2.67
C ALA A 213 -18.07 -0.97 -2.41
N LYS A 214 -17.62 -1.65 -3.45
CA LYS A 214 -16.40 -2.48 -3.42
C LYS A 214 -15.25 -1.64 -3.94
N ILE A 215 -14.19 -1.54 -3.15
CA ILE A 215 -12.91 -1.00 -3.62
C ILE A 215 -12.36 -1.95 -4.69
N HIS A 216 -12.09 -1.42 -5.87
CA HIS A 216 -11.49 -2.19 -6.96
C HIS A 216 -9.98 -2.28 -6.74
N LEU A 217 -9.47 -3.47 -6.45
CA LEU A 217 -8.05 -3.72 -6.28
C LEU A 217 -7.40 -4.12 -7.61
N MET A 218 -6.21 -3.60 -7.87
CA MET A 218 -5.39 -4.08 -8.98
C MET A 218 -4.88 -5.49 -8.67
N PRO A 219 -5.01 -6.45 -9.60
CA PRO A 219 -4.38 -7.77 -9.45
C PRO A 219 -2.87 -7.61 -9.31
N THR A 220 -2.29 -8.21 -8.28
CA THR A 220 -0.85 -8.17 -8.02
C THR A 220 -0.28 -9.58 -8.03
N ASN A 221 0.67 -9.85 -8.92
CA ASN A 221 1.44 -11.09 -8.93
C ASN A 221 2.70 -10.87 -8.06
N ILE A 222 2.65 -11.30 -6.80
CA ILE A 222 3.75 -11.11 -5.85
C ILE A 222 5.07 -11.75 -6.34
N ALA A 223 5.02 -12.93 -6.94
CA ALA A 223 6.22 -13.58 -7.47
C ALA A 223 6.90 -12.72 -8.55
N GLN A 224 6.12 -12.14 -9.46
CA GLN A 224 6.63 -11.23 -10.49
C GLN A 224 7.16 -9.92 -9.88
N VAL A 225 6.46 -9.35 -8.89
CA VAL A 225 6.92 -8.16 -8.15
C VAL A 225 8.27 -8.43 -7.50
N VAL A 226 8.43 -9.57 -6.81
CA VAL A 226 9.71 -9.98 -6.20
C VAL A 226 10.80 -10.10 -7.26
N GLN A 227 10.53 -10.79 -8.36
CA GLN A 227 11.50 -11.02 -9.43
C GLN A 227 11.98 -9.74 -10.08
N SER A 228 11.09 -8.77 -10.30
CA SER A 228 11.41 -7.50 -10.98
C SER A 228 11.85 -6.39 -10.03
N ASN A 229 11.76 -6.58 -8.71
CA ASN A 229 11.92 -5.51 -7.72
C ASN A 229 13.25 -4.73 -7.88
N ALA A 230 14.38 -5.43 -7.92
CA ALA A 230 15.69 -4.77 -8.02
C ALA A 230 15.83 -3.94 -9.31
N ALA A 231 15.38 -4.47 -10.44
CA ALA A 231 15.39 -3.76 -11.73
C ALA A 231 14.44 -2.55 -11.72
N ASN A 232 13.26 -2.71 -11.14
CA ASN A 232 12.28 -1.64 -11.00
C ASN A 232 12.80 -0.50 -10.11
N LEU A 233 13.39 -0.81 -8.95
CA LEU A 233 13.97 0.19 -8.06
C LEU A 233 15.10 0.95 -8.73
N LYS A 234 16.00 0.25 -9.44
CA LYS A 234 17.08 0.87 -10.21
C LYS A 234 16.54 1.84 -11.26
N ARG A 235 15.61 1.38 -12.11
CA ARG A 235 15.01 2.23 -13.14
C ARG A 235 14.26 3.43 -12.56
N PHE A 236 13.58 3.25 -11.43
CA PHE A 236 12.92 4.36 -10.75
C PHE A 236 13.92 5.39 -10.26
N ALA A 237 15.03 4.95 -9.64
CA ALA A 237 16.11 5.84 -9.19
C ALA A 237 16.74 6.62 -10.35
N GLU A 238 17.01 5.96 -11.48
CA GLU A 238 17.49 6.61 -12.69
C GLU A 238 16.51 7.66 -13.24
N LEU A 239 15.20 7.38 -13.18
CA LEU A 239 14.16 8.27 -13.69
C LEU A 239 13.92 9.48 -12.78
N PHE A 240 13.88 9.31 -11.45
CA PHE A 240 13.52 10.35 -10.49
C PHE A 240 14.69 10.96 -9.73
N GLY A 241 15.89 10.39 -9.84
CA GLY A 241 17.12 10.98 -9.28
C GLY A 241 17.24 10.81 -7.77
N ASN A 242 16.91 9.63 -7.23
CA ASN A 242 17.01 9.29 -5.80
C ASN A 242 18.09 8.23 -5.57
#